data_88b9e5a568486663210d1bd63f972f5d
#
_entry.id   88b9e5a568486663210d1bd63f972f5d
#
_cell.length_a   1.000
_cell.length_b   1.000
_cell.length_c   1.000
_cell.angle_alpha   90.00
_cell.angle_beta   90.00
_cell.angle_gamma   90.00
#
_symmetry.space_group_name_H-M   'P 1'
#
loop_
_entity.id
_entity.type
_entity.pdbx_description
1 polymer ?
#
loop_
_entity_poly.entity_id
_entity_poly.type
_entity_poly.pdbx_seq_one_letter_code
_entity_poly.pdbx_strand_id
1 'polypeptide(L)'
;MRLSDEQLQDFHQNGFILLRNFLDPQICDAILAKAKVHLESKIEPIETEVGYTHRSKAYRTDVTDYTSHESQEGIVVRRLRQVYERDPLFKAWMEEEKIRPILQQILSDDVVLTTAHHNSIMTKMPYYSRATGWHQDRRYWRYSDDNLVSVWLALDEECSANGVLEFIPQSHRMQFKPEQFDDKEYLDEQNEKNAPLIATKVSTILHKGDVIIFHSLLLHRANHNSTHKPKISFVYTVKGAKTKAIEGSRSAQYPEVSLPHIV
;
A
#
# COMPACT_ATOMS: atom_id res chain seq x y z
N MET A 1 -3.30 -7.15 21.13
CA MET A 1 -3.86 -5.77 21.10
C MET A 1 -5.10 -5.80 20.21
N ARG A 2 -6.19 -5.10 20.60
CA ARG A 2 -7.45 -5.05 19.83
C ARG A 2 -7.91 -3.60 19.74
N LEU A 3 -8.68 -3.27 18.72
CA LEU A 3 -9.37 -1.97 18.62
C LEU A 3 -10.53 -1.91 19.64
N SER A 4 -10.80 -0.72 20.17
CA SER A 4 -12.07 -0.46 20.85
C SER A 4 -13.22 -0.47 19.83
N ASP A 5 -14.45 -0.59 20.32
CA ASP A 5 -15.64 -0.54 19.44
C ASP A 5 -15.72 0.80 18.69
N GLU A 6 -15.37 1.90 19.34
CA GLU A 6 -15.30 3.22 18.72
C GLU A 6 -14.27 3.27 17.59
N GLN A 7 -13.05 2.76 17.82
CA GLN A 7 -12.01 2.70 16.79
C GLN A 7 -12.40 1.82 15.62
N LEU A 8 -13.05 0.70 15.87
CA LEU A 8 -13.55 -0.18 14.81
C LEU A 8 -14.66 0.48 14.01
N GLN A 9 -15.57 1.19 14.69
CA GLN A 9 -16.61 1.99 14.04
C GLN A 9 -16.01 3.10 13.18
N ASP A 10 -14.99 3.80 13.68
CA ASP A 10 -14.26 4.83 12.92
C ASP A 10 -13.62 4.26 11.66
N PHE A 11 -13.00 3.08 11.76
CA PHE A 11 -12.46 2.39 10.58
C PHE A 11 -13.57 2.10 9.56
N HIS A 12 -14.67 1.52 9.98
CA HIS A 12 -15.79 1.20 9.07
C HIS A 12 -16.44 2.44 8.47
N GLN A 13 -16.45 3.56 9.19
CA GLN A 13 -16.96 4.81 8.68
C GLN A 13 -15.99 5.49 7.72
N ASN A 14 -14.73 5.64 8.09
CA ASN A 14 -13.75 6.47 7.39
C ASN A 14 -12.91 5.66 6.39
N GLY A 15 -12.80 4.34 6.54
CA GLY A 15 -12.05 3.44 5.67
C GLY A 15 -10.56 3.33 6.01
N PHE A 16 -10.11 3.95 7.09
CA PHE A 16 -8.74 3.83 7.58
C PHE A 16 -8.66 4.04 9.09
N ILE A 17 -7.58 3.55 9.68
CA ILE A 17 -7.23 3.79 11.08
C ILE A 17 -5.71 3.98 11.21
N LEU A 18 -5.32 4.89 12.10
CA LEU A 18 -3.94 5.17 12.44
C LEU A 18 -3.59 4.61 13.82
N LEU A 19 -2.60 3.75 13.86
CA LEU A 19 -2.03 3.17 15.08
C LEU A 19 -0.70 3.86 15.37
N ARG A 20 -0.68 4.72 16.37
CA ARG A 20 0.52 5.47 16.77
C ARG A 20 1.49 4.60 17.55
N ASN A 21 2.80 4.80 17.29
CA ASN A 21 3.89 4.11 17.98
C ASN A 21 3.67 2.58 18.05
N PHE A 22 3.18 2.00 16.96
CA PHE A 22 2.79 0.59 16.93
C PHE A 22 3.99 -0.34 16.93
N LEU A 23 4.98 -0.07 16.07
CA LEU A 23 6.21 -0.85 15.95
C LEU A 23 7.38 -0.14 16.62
N ASP A 24 8.22 -0.92 17.30
CA ASP A 24 9.42 -0.41 17.95
C ASP A 24 10.32 0.33 16.95
N PRO A 25 10.78 1.56 17.26
CA PRO A 25 11.68 2.31 16.41
C PRO A 25 12.97 1.57 16.03
N GLN A 26 13.50 0.71 16.91
CA GLN A 26 14.70 -0.08 16.62
C GLN A 26 14.43 -1.14 15.51
N ILE A 27 13.24 -1.75 15.53
CA ILE A 27 12.81 -2.67 14.46
C ILE A 27 12.63 -1.90 13.15
N CYS A 28 12.02 -0.71 13.19
CA CYS A 28 11.91 0.15 12.02
C CYS A 28 13.28 0.53 11.44
N ASP A 29 14.25 0.87 12.29
CA ASP A 29 15.62 1.18 11.86
C ASP A 29 16.30 -0.02 11.20
N ALA A 30 16.13 -1.21 11.75
CA ALA A 30 16.65 -2.44 11.15
C ALA A 30 16.02 -2.74 9.79
N ILE A 31 14.69 -2.60 9.67
CA ILE A 31 13.96 -2.75 8.40
C ILE A 31 14.47 -1.72 7.38
N LEU A 32 14.58 -0.45 7.80
CA LEU A 32 15.03 0.65 6.94
C LEU A 32 16.47 0.44 6.45
N ALA A 33 17.38 0.00 7.33
CA ALA A 33 18.76 -0.29 6.98
C ALA A 33 18.85 -1.41 5.93
N LYS A 34 18.09 -2.51 6.13
CA LYS A 34 18.01 -3.61 5.19
C LYS A 34 17.41 -3.16 3.84
N ALA A 35 16.34 -2.37 3.88
CA ALA A 35 15.71 -1.82 2.69
C ALA A 35 16.68 -0.97 1.86
N LYS A 36 17.48 -0.12 2.51
CA LYS A 36 18.51 0.69 1.84
C LYS A 36 19.55 -0.17 1.11
N VAL A 37 20.03 -1.24 1.75
CA VAL A 37 20.97 -2.18 1.09
C VAL A 37 20.35 -2.76 -0.18
N HIS A 38 19.09 -3.21 -0.14
CA HIS A 38 18.41 -3.76 -1.31
C HIS A 38 18.15 -2.71 -2.40
N LEU A 39 17.87 -1.46 -2.02
CA LEU A 39 17.66 -0.35 -2.96
C LEU A 39 18.96 0.07 -3.65
N GLU A 40 20.03 0.24 -2.89
CA GLU A 40 21.37 0.62 -3.39
C GLU A 40 21.95 -0.45 -4.32
N SER A 41 21.79 -1.72 -3.95
CA SER A 41 22.24 -2.86 -4.75
C SER A 41 21.25 -3.22 -5.86
N LYS A 42 20.10 -2.52 -5.97
CA LYS A 42 19.04 -2.78 -6.97
C LYS A 42 18.66 -4.26 -7.07
N ILE A 43 18.52 -4.92 -5.91
CA ILE A 43 18.20 -6.35 -5.87
C ILE A 43 16.78 -6.56 -6.44
N GLU A 44 16.70 -7.35 -7.51
CA GLU A 44 15.43 -7.68 -8.17
C GLU A 44 14.51 -8.57 -7.28
N PRO A 45 13.19 -8.54 -7.46
CA PRO A 45 12.43 -7.73 -8.43
C PRO A 45 12.17 -6.30 -7.95
N ILE A 46 12.47 -5.31 -8.78
CA ILE A 46 12.21 -3.89 -8.52
C ILE A 46 11.18 -3.33 -9.50
N GLU A 47 10.61 -2.18 -9.18
CA GLU A 47 9.90 -1.34 -10.13
C GLU A 47 10.55 0.03 -10.15
N THR A 48 10.84 0.53 -11.36
CA THR A 48 11.47 1.83 -11.57
C THR A 48 10.43 2.94 -11.76
N GLU A 49 10.81 4.20 -11.61
CA GLU A 49 9.93 5.35 -11.92
C GLU A 49 9.58 5.38 -13.42
N VAL A 50 10.51 5.05 -14.30
CA VAL A 50 10.29 4.97 -15.75
C VAL A 50 9.34 3.82 -16.07
N GLY A 51 9.63 2.61 -15.57
CA GLY A 51 8.76 1.44 -15.76
C GLY A 51 7.34 1.67 -15.28
N TYR A 52 7.15 2.33 -14.13
CA TYR A 52 5.82 2.69 -13.64
C TYR A 52 5.04 3.57 -14.61
N THR A 53 5.72 4.51 -15.26
CA THR A 53 5.07 5.50 -16.16
C THR A 53 4.61 4.89 -17.47
N HIS A 54 5.37 3.94 -18.02
CA HIS A 54 5.15 3.37 -19.34
C HIS A 54 4.23 2.15 -19.38
N ARG A 55 3.85 1.60 -18.20
CA ARG A 55 3.08 0.37 -18.12
C ARG A 55 1.58 0.58 -18.32
N SER A 56 0.99 -0.23 -19.20
CA SER A 56 -0.45 -0.23 -19.50
C SER A 56 -1.27 -0.82 -18.33
N LYS A 57 -2.59 -0.60 -18.36
CA LYS A 57 -3.53 -1.26 -17.44
C LYS A 57 -3.41 -2.78 -17.48
N ALA A 58 -3.36 -3.37 -18.68
CA ALA A 58 -3.23 -4.81 -18.87
C ALA A 58 -1.97 -5.38 -18.18
N TYR A 59 -0.85 -4.68 -18.26
CA TYR A 59 0.37 -5.07 -17.55
C TYR A 59 0.15 -5.20 -16.03
N ARG A 60 -0.65 -4.33 -15.43
CA ARG A 60 -0.89 -4.32 -13.98
C ARG A 60 -1.89 -5.38 -13.52
N THR A 61 -2.78 -5.81 -14.42
CA THR A 61 -3.82 -6.80 -14.12
C THR A 61 -3.40 -8.22 -14.48
N ASP A 62 -2.67 -8.42 -15.58
CA ASP A 62 -2.55 -9.71 -16.24
C ASP A 62 -1.12 -10.25 -16.34
N VAL A 63 -0.09 -9.41 -16.19
CA VAL A 63 1.30 -9.82 -16.38
C VAL A 63 1.95 -10.28 -15.08
N THR A 64 2.59 -11.43 -15.12
CA THR A 64 3.32 -12.06 -14.01
C THR A 64 4.78 -11.68 -13.93
N ASP A 65 5.42 -11.41 -15.07
CA ASP A 65 6.84 -11.10 -15.13
C ASP A 65 7.12 -9.61 -14.95
N TYR A 66 7.98 -9.31 -14.00
CA TYR A 66 8.35 -7.96 -13.61
C TYR A 66 9.83 -7.64 -13.80
N THR A 67 10.55 -8.46 -14.53
CA THR A 67 11.95 -8.16 -14.82
C THR A 67 12.05 -6.84 -15.56
N SER A 68 12.74 -5.87 -14.98
CA SER A 68 13.07 -4.64 -15.69
C SER A 68 14.26 -4.94 -16.61
N HIS A 69 14.07 -4.84 -17.90
CA HIS A 69 15.15 -4.96 -18.90
C HIS A 69 15.82 -3.60 -19.16
N GLU A 70 15.68 -2.64 -18.24
CA GLU A 70 16.27 -1.31 -18.40
C GLU A 70 17.76 -1.33 -18.05
N SER A 71 18.56 -0.54 -18.77
CA SER A 71 19.96 -0.34 -18.42
C SER A 71 20.11 0.18 -17.00
N GLN A 72 21.08 -0.31 -16.24
CA GLN A 72 21.20 0.01 -14.81
C GLN A 72 21.66 1.44 -14.50
N GLU A 73 22.11 2.20 -15.50
CA GLU A 73 22.53 3.59 -15.31
C GLU A 73 21.33 4.54 -15.16
N GLY A 74 21.31 5.34 -14.10
CA GLY A 74 20.27 6.33 -13.87
C GLY A 74 18.93 5.79 -13.37
N ILE A 75 18.83 4.50 -13.05
CA ILE A 75 17.60 3.88 -12.55
C ILE A 75 17.24 4.45 -11.18
N VAL A 76 16.05 5.06 -11.09
CA VAL A 76 15.42 5.44 -9.84
C VAL A 76 14.41 4.36 -9.46
N VAL A 77 14.70 3.63 -8.40
CA VAL A 77 13.82 2.58 -7.89
C VAL A 77 12.61 3.23 -7.22
N ARG A 78 11.41 2.88 -7.68
CA ARG A 78 10.13 3.30 -7.11
C ARG A 78 9.70 2.41 -5.97
N ARG A 79 9.95 1.10 -6.09
CA ARG A 79 9.68 0.11 -5.04
C ARG A 79 10.48 -1.16 -5.20
N LEU A 80 10.82 -1.74 -4.08
CA LEU A 80 11.18 -3.15 -3.98
C LEU A 80 9.89 -3.96 -3.98
N ARG A 81 9.87 -5.04 -4.74
CA ARG A 81 8.71 -5.93 -4.86
C ARG A 81 8.97 -7.26 -4.18
N GLN A 82 7.89 -8.00 -3.87
CA GLN A 82 7.95 -9.32 -3.27
C GLN A 82 8.84 -9.36 -2.02
N VAL A 83 8.62 -8.38 -1.12
CA VAL A 83 9.47 -8.19 0.05
C VAL A 83 9.33 -9.32 1.08
N TYR A 84 8.24 -10.06 1.06
CA TYR A 84 8.02 -11.20 1.95
C TYR A 84 9.14 -12.25 1.88
N GLU A 85 9.64 -12.54 0.66
CA GLU A 85 10.68 -13.54 0.43
C GLU A 85 12.09 -12.96 0.44
N ARG A 86 12.25 -11.64 0.58
CA ARG A 86 13.55 -10.99 0.45
C ARG A 86 14.43 -11.10 1.68
N ASP A 87 13.84 -11.05 2.86
CA ASP A 87 14.58 -11.02 4.12
C ASP A 87 13.71 -11.52 5.28
N PRO A 88 14.24 -12.31 6.21
CA PRO A 88 13.50 -12.76 7.39
C PRO A 88 12.90 -11.63 8.22
N LEU A 89 13.54 -10.46 8.27
CA LEU A 89 13.04 -9.29 8.99
C LEU A 89 11.78 -8.71 8.36
N PHE A 90 11.72 -8.66 7.02
CA PHE A 90 10.53 -8.21 6.30
C PHE A 90 9.37 -9.18 6.48
N LYS A 91 9.66 -10.48 6.41
CA LYS A 91 8.70 -11.54 6.69
C LYS A 91 8.16 -11.44 8.10
N ALA A 92 9.03 -11.28 9.11
CA ALA A 92 8.65 -11.16 10.51
C ALA A 92 7.68 -9.99 10.73
N TRP A 93 7.91 -8.83 10.08
CA TRP A 93 6.98 -7.71 10.14
C TRP A 93 5.63 -8.03 9.49
N MET A 94 5.62 -8.69 8.34
CA MET A 94 4.36 -9.04 7.67
C MET A 94 3.55 -10.10 8.41
N GLU A 95 4.20 -10.92 9.24
CA GLU A 95 3.60 -11.94 10.11
C GLU A 95 3.43 -11.47 11.56
N GLU A 96 3.62 -10.18 11.86
CA GLU A 96 3.59 -9.64 13.21
C GLU A 96 2.30 -10.03 13.96
N GLU A 97 2.46 -10.69 15.11
CA GLU A 97 1.33 -11.20 15.88
C GLU A 97 0.52 -10.11 16.58
N LYS A 98 1.16 -9.00 16.94
CA LYS A 98 0.53 -7.90 17.67
C LYS A 98 -0.56 -7.20 16.84
N ILE A 99 -0.40 -7.10 15.51
CA ILE A 99 -1.39 -6.47 14.62
C ILE A 99 -2.54 -7.41 14.26
N ARG A 100 -2.34 -8.71 14.35
CA ARG A 100 -3.25 -9.73 13.82
C ARG A 100 -4.66 -9.68 14.41
N PRO A 101 -4.87 -9.52 15.75
CA PRO A 101 -6.22 -9.37 16.29
C PRO A 101 -6.95 -8.12 15.76
N ILE A 102 -6.22 -7.05 15.44
CA ILE A 102 -6.79 -5.84 14.82
C ILE A 102 -7.27 -6.17 13.41
N LEU A 103 -6.45 -6.85 12.63
CA LEU A 103 -6.80 -7.27 11.27
C LEU A 103 -7.99 -8.24 11.26
N GLN A 104 -8.05 -9.17 12.23
CA GLN A 104 -9.19 -10.06 12.41
C GLN A 104 -10.49 -9.31 12.73
N GLN A 105 -10.44 -8.27 13.57
CA GLN A 105 -11.61 -7.43 13.85
C GLN A 105 -12.09 -6.69 12.60
N ILE A 106 -11.16 -6.06 11.87
CA ILE A 106 -11.46 -5.29 10.67
C ILE A 106 -12.05 -6.16 9.56
N LEU A 107 -11.44 -7.34 9.33
CA LEU A 107 -11.87 -8.25 8.28
C LEU A 107 -13.07 -9.13 8.69
N SER A 108 -13.37 -9.21 10.00
CA SER A 108 -14.35 -10.15 10.56
C SER A 108 -14.14 -11.58 10.06
N ASP A 109 -12.87 -11.98 9.90
CA ASP A 109 -12.46 -13.25 9.33
C ASP A 109 -11.02 -13.60 9.76
N ASP A 110 -10.56 -14.81 9.44
CA ASP A 110 -9.15 -15.17 9.54
C ASP A 110 -8.33 -14.38 8.50
N VAL A 111 -7.11 -14.04 8.89
CA VAL A 111 -6.24 -13.17 8.10
C VAL A 111 -5.39 -13.98 7.13
N VAL A 112 -5.45 -13.61 5.87
CA VAL A 112 -4.60 -14.18 4.81
C VAL A 112 -3.77 -13.06 4.18
N LEU A 113 -2.45 -13.20 4.22
CA LEU A 113 -1.53 -12.31 3.53
C LEU A 113 -1.54 -12.65 2.03
N THR A 114 -1.75 -11.65 1.19
CA THR A 114 -1.63 -11.80 -0.26
C THR A 114 -0.29 -11.26 -0.75
N THR A 115 0.48 -12.09 -1.45
CA THR A 115 1.79 -11.68 -1.99
C THR A 115 1.70 -11.13 -3.41
N ALA A 116 0.52 -11.22 -4.04
CA ALA A 116 0.27 -10.77 -5.40
C ALA A 116 0.29 -9.26 -5.60
N HIS A 117 -0.01 -8.48 -4.54
CA HIS A 117 -0.24 -7.03 -4.63
C HIS A 117 0.73 -6.25 -3.77
N HIS A 118 0.26 -5.41 -2.84
CA HIS A 118 1.14 -4.71 -1.93
C HIS A 118 1.92 -5.72 -1.07
N ASN A 119 3.12 -5.92 -1.45
CA ASN A 119 4.16 -6.74 -0.85
C ASN A 119 5.46 -6.03 -1.22
N SER A 120 5.62 -4.80 -0.69
CA SER A 120 6.57 -3.83 -1.26
C SER A 120 7.14 -2.89 -0.21
N ILE A 121 8.38 -2.48 -0.43
CA ILE A 121 8.94 -1.26 0.14
C ILE A 121 8.85 -0.18 -0.91
N MET A 122 8.13 0.90 -0.58
CA MET A 122 7.87 2.03 -1.45
C MET A 122 8.90 3.12 -1.20
N THR A 123 9.32 3.80 -2.26
CA THR A 123 10.21 4.95 -2.16
C THR A 123 9.58 6.19 -2.77
N LYS A 124 9.93 7.34 -2.22
CA LYS A 124 9.75 8.66 -2.85
C LYS A 124 11.11 9.35 -2.85
N MET A 125 11.81 9.22 -3.98
CA MET A 125 13.13 9.88 -4.15
C MET A 125 12.94 11.38 -4.34
N PRO A 126 13.77 12.21 -3.68
CA PRO A 126 13.71 13.66 -3.79
C PRO A 126 13.71 14.11 -5.26
N TYR A 127 12.78 14.97 -5.62
CA TYR A 127 12.63 15.61 -6.93
C TYR A 127 12.40 14.68 -8.13
N TYR A 128 12.62 13.36 -8.01
CA TYR A 128 12.49 12.40 -9.10
C TYR A 128 11.18 11.64 -9.08
N SER A 129 10.75 11.21 -7.88
CA SER A 129 9.54 10.38 -7.78
C SER A 129 8.29 11.17 -8.11
N ARG A 130 7.53 10.64 -9.06
CA ARG A 130 6.23 11.22 -9.46
C ARG A 130 5.19 11.07 -8.37
N ALA A 131 4.24 11.99 -8.33
CA ALA A 131 3.04 11.82 -7.54
C ALA A 131 2.28 10.55 -7.99
N THR A 132 1.59 9.93 -7.06
CA THR A 132 0.59 8.91 -7.35
C THR A 132 -0.76 9.58 -7.20
N GLY A 133 -1.55 9.66 -8.27
CA GLY A 133 -2.88 10.29 -8.25
C GLY A 133 -3.88 9.57 -7.35
N TRP A 134 -5.06 10.15 -7.17
CA TRP A 134 -6.15 9.56 -6.40
C TRP A 134 -6.58 8.22 -6.99
N HIS A 135 -6.50 7.14 -6.22
CA HIS A 135 -6.84 5.81 -6.70
C HIS A 135 -7.35 4.92 -5.57
N GLN A 136 -7.97 3.85 -5.97
CA GLN A 136 -8.32 2.72 -5.14
C GLN A 136 -7.35 1.58 -5.46
N ASP A 137 -6.78 0.92 -4.46
CA ASP A 137 -5.89 -0.22 -4.68
C ASP A 137 -6.60 -1.36 -5.42
N ARG A 138 -7.85 -1.58 -5.08
CA ARG A 138 -8.73 -2.61 -5.64
C ARG A 138 -8.89 -2.55 -7.16
N ARG A 139 -8.63 -1.41 -7.81
CA ARG A 139 -8.77 -1.22 -9.27
C ARG A 139 -8.05 -2.28 -10.12
N TYR A 140 -6.93 -2.81 -9.63
CA TYR A 140 -6.13 -3.83 -10.33
C TYR A 140 -6.19 -5.20 -9.68
N TRP A 141 -6.88 -5.36 -8.55
CA TRP A 141 -6.95 -6.60 -7.82
C TRP A 141 -8.23 -7.35 -8.19
N ARG A 142 -8.12 -8.64 -8.42
CA ARG A 142 -9.23 -9.48 -8.84
C ARG A 142 -9.54 -10.52 -7.77
N TYR A 143 -10.52 -10.19 -6.93
CA TYR A 143 -11.03 -11.04 -5.84
C TYR A 143 -12.54 -11.13 -5.89
N SER A 144 -13.12 -12.11 -5.16
CA SER A 144 -14.57 -12.37 -5.08
C SER A 144 -15.35 -11.22 -4.44
N ASP A 145 -14.69 -10.47 -3.55
CA ASP A 145 -15.25 -9.35 -2.80
C ASP A 145 -14.16 -8.33 -2.45
N ASP A 146 -14.50 -7.34 -1.68
CA ASP A 146 -13.61 -6.21 -1.34
C ASP A 146 -13.08 -6.25 0.09
N ASN A 147 -13.17 -7.41 0.78
CA ASN A 147 -12.70 -7.56 2.15
C ASN A 147 -11.16 -7.69 2.23
N LEU A 148 -10.49 -6.61 1.81
CA LEU A 148 -9.04 -6.47 1.77
C LEU A 148 -8.62 -5.13 2.36
N VAL A 149 -7.51 -5.13 3.07
CA VAL A 149 -6.89 -3.91 3.60
C VAL A 149 -5.40 -3.89 3.31
N SER A 150 -4.87 -2.68 3.14
CA SER A 150 -3.43 -2.42 3.07
C SER A 150 -2.92 -1.97 4.44
N VAL A 151 -1.77 -2.50 4.84
CA VAL A 151 -1.05 -2.13 6.06
C VAL A 151 0.18 -1.34 5.66
N TRP A 152 0.23 -0.08 6.03
CA TRP A 152 1.32 0.86 5.75
C TRP A 152 2.08 1.16 7.01
N LEU A 153 3.39 0.91 7.02
CA LEU A 153 4.31 1.22 8.11
C LEU A 153 5.21 2.39 7.70
N ALA A 154 5.21 3.44 8.50
CA ALA A 154 6.17 4.53 8.39
C ALA A 154 7.51 4.11 9.00
N LEU A 155 8.56 4.00 8.16
CA LEU A 155 9.91 3.65 8.60
C LEU A 155 10.72 4.87 9.07
N ASP A 156 10.25 6.07 8.76
CA ASP A 156 10.77 7.35 9.22
C ASP A 156 9.61 8.37 9.21
N GLU A 157 9.89 9.65 9.46
CA GLU A 157 8.86 10.69 9.38
C GLU A 157 8.28 10.81 7.96
N GLU A 158 6.95 10.81 7.86
CA GLU A 158 6.22 11.10 6.64
C GLU A 158 5.32 12.33 6.84
N CYS A 159 5.48 13.32 5.97
CA CYS A 159 4.73 14.57 6.04
C CYS A 159 4.34 15.05 4.62
N SER A 160 3.60 16.14 4.53
CA SER A 160 3.15 16.68 3.23
C SER A 160 4.32 17.02 2.30
N ALA A 161 5.46 17.46 2.85
CA ALA A 161 6.64 17.82 2.08
C ALA A 161 7.33 16.62 1.42
N ASN A 162 7.25 15.42 2.01
CA ASN A 162 7.88 14.21 1.44
C ASN A 162 6.87 13.21 0.86
N GLY A 163 5.59 13.60 0.73
CA GLY A 163 4.56 12.80 0.08
C GLY A 163 3.96 11.73 0.98
N VAL A 164 3.55 12.11 2.20
CA VAL A 164 2.69 11.28 3.05
C VAL A 164 1.39 10.94 2.34
N LEU A 165 0.75 9.84 2.71
CA LEU A 165 -0.55 9.46 2.18
C LEU A 165 -1.63 10.51 2.53
N GLU A 166 -2.43 10.85 1.55
CA GLU A 166 -3.68 11.59 1.70
C GLU A 166 -4.84 10.64 1.40
N PHE A 167 -5.93 10.76 2.16
CA PHE A 167 -7.13 9.92 2.04
C PHE A 167 -8.36 10.79 1.82
N ILE A 168 -9.35 10.24 1.11
CA ILE A 168 -10.70 10.78 1.07
C ILE A 168 -11.57 9.89 1.97
N PRO A 169 -11.91 10.32 3.20
CA PRO A 169 -12.70 9.52 4.13
C PRO A 169 -14.02 9.09 3.50
N GLN A 170 -14.51 7.90 3.89
CA GLN A 170 -15.79 7.32 3.44
C GLN A 170 -15.84 6.91 1.96
N SER A 171 -14.83 7.24 1.15
CA SER A 171 -14.84 6.94 -0.29
C SER A 171 -14.89 5.43 -0.61
N HIS A 172 -14.47 4.57 0.31
CA HIS A 172 -14.58 3.10 0.16
C HIS A 172 -16.03 2.59 0.14
N ARG A 173 -17.00 3.41 0.58
CA ARG A 173 -18.43 3.11 0.61
C ARG A 173 -19.20 3.76 -0.55
N MET A 174 -18.50 4.55 -1.37
CA MET A 174 -19.11 5.29 -2.48
C MET A 174 -19.11 4.45 -3.75
N GLN A 175 -20.13 4.66 -4.57
CA GLN A 175 -20.18 4.14 -5.93
C GLN A 175 -19.75 5.23 -6.90
N PHE A 176 -18.72 4.94 -7.65
CA PHE A 176 -18.17 5.85 -8.66
C PHE A 176 -18.60 5.45 -10.06
N LYS A 177 -18.79 6.43 -10.93
CA LYS A 177 -19.04 6.20 -12.35
C LYS A 177 -17.71 6.18 -13.11
N PRO A 178 -17.59 5.41 -14.19
CA PRO A 178 -16.37 5.36 -14.99
C PRO A 178 -15.86 6.74 -15.44
N GLU A 179 -16.78 7.68 -15.75
CA GLU A 179 -16.47 9.03 -16.22
C GLU A 179 -15.78 9.92 -15.16
N GLN A 180 -15.72 9.45 -13.92
CA GLN A 180 -15.02 10.14 -12.84
C GLN A 180 -13.52 9.81 -12.81
N PHE A 181 -13.09 8.82 -13.58
CA PHE A 181 -11.72 8.34 -13.63
C PHE A 181 -11.10 8.57 -15.01
N ASP A 182 -9.79 8.75 -15.03
CA ASP A 182 -9.01 8.74 -16.25
C ASP A 182 -8.80 7.31 -16.82
N ASP A 183 -8.13 7.20 -17.96
CA ASP A 183 -7.80 5.94 -18.63
C ASP A 183 -6.91 4.99 -17.82
N LYS A 184 -6.23 5.50 -16.79
CA LYS A 184 -5.39 4.76 -15.85
C LYS A 184 -6.10 4.45 -14.52
N GLU A 185 -7.41 4.73 -14.46
CA GLU A 185 -8.23 4.54 -13.26
C GLU A 185 -7.75 5.38 -12.05
N TYR A 186 -7.24 6.59 -12.31
CA TYR A 186 -7.11 7.64 -11.31
C TYR A 186 -8.37 8.51 -11.32
N LEU A 187 -8.87 8.86 -10.13
CA LEU A 187 -9.95 9.84 -10.02
C LEU A 187 -9.48 11.15 -10.68
N ASP A 188 -10.19 11.60 -11.71
CA ASP A 188 -9.81 12.74 -12.53
C ASP A 188 -9.97 14.04 -11.73
N GLU A 189 -8.85 14.69 -11.43
CA GLU A 189 -8.82 15.96 -10.69
C GLU A 189 -9.31 17.15 -11.53
N GLN A 190 -9.41 17.00 -12.86
CA GLN A 190 -9.95 18.03 -13.76
C GLN A 190 -11.48 17.94 -13.89
N ASN A 191 -12.07 16.84 -13.46
CA ASN A 191 -13.51 16.66 -13.48
C ASN A 191 -14.14 17.44 -12.31
N GLU A 192 -14.89 18.50 -12.64
CA GLU A 192 -15.54 19.38 -11.66
C GLU A 192 -16.44 18.61 -10.67
N LYS A 193 -17.00 17.46 -11.08
CA LYS A 193 -17.83 16.60 -10.21
C LYS A 193 -17.03 15.96 -9.08
N ASN A 194 -15.71 15.84 -9.25
CA ASN A 194 -14.83 15.26 -8.25
C ASN A 194 -14.28 16.31 -7.25
N ALA A 195 -14.33 17.60 -7.60
CA ALA A 195 -13.75 18.65 -6.77
C ALA A 195 -14.32 18.71 -5.35
N PRO A 196 -15.66 18.61 -5.12
CA PRO A 196 -16.20 18.61 -3.75
C PRO A 196 -15.72 17.41 -2.92
N LEU A 197 -15.57 16.25 -3.55
CA LEU A 197 -15.07 15.04 -2.91
C LEU A 197 -13.58 15.20 -2.55
N ILE A 198 -12.77 15.66 -3.47
CA ILE A 198 -11.34 15.87 -3.25
C ILE A 198 -11.09 16.93 -2.15
N ALA A 199 -11.98 17.90 -2.02
CA ALA A 199 -11.90 18.91 -0.96
C ALA A 199 -12.03 18.34 0.47
N THR A 200 -12.61 17.15 0.63
CA THR A 200 -12.73 16.46 1.93
C THR A 200 -11.50 15.67 2.34
N LYS A 201 -10.45 15.70 1.55
CA LYS A 201 -9.21 14.95 1.81
C LYS A 201 -8.60 15.29 3.17
N VAL A 202 -8.02 14.28 3.78
CA VAL A 202 -7.28 14.38 5.03
C VAL A 202 -5.89 13.78 4.89
N SER A 203 -4.96 14.26 5.67
CA SER A 203 -3.66 13.65 5.88
C SER A 203 -3.16 13.97 7.29
N THR A 204 -2.15 13.23 7.72
CA THR A 204 -1.51 13.47 9.02
C THR A 204 -0.03 13.15 8.92
N ILE A 205 0.78 13.80 9.75
CA ILE A 205 2.18 13.43 9.90
C ILE A 205 2.25 12.05 10.54
N LEU A 206 3.04 11.17 9.93
CA LEU A 206 3.39 9.87 10.51
C LEU A 206 4.80 9.95 11.08
N HIS A 207 4.97 9.35 12.24
CA HIS A 207 6.27 9.17 12.86
C HIS A 207 6.73 7.71 12.66
N LYS A 208 8.02 7.49 12.81
CA LYS A 208 8.61 6.15 12.76
C LYS A 208 7.86 5.19 13.68
N GLY A 209 7.44 4.05 13.14
CA GLY A 209 6.67 3.04 13.86
C GLY A 209 5.15 3.25 13.86
N ASP A 210 4.66 4.34 13.28
CA ASP A 210 3.23 4.52 13.05
C ASP A 210 2.76 3.58 11.93
N VAL A 211 1.57 3.02 12.10
CA VAL A 211 0.93 2.14 11.12
C VAL A 211 -0.43 2.70 10.72
N ILE A 212 -0.67 2.78 9.42
CA ILE A 212 -2.02 3.01 8.89
C ILE A 212 -2.54 1.72 8.28
N ILE A 213 -3.77 1.35 8.65
CA ILE A 213 -4.52 0.28 7.99
C ILE A 213 -5.64 0.97 7.21
N PHE A 214 -5.77 0.66 5.91
CA PHE A 214 -6.80 1.27 5.07
C PHE A 214 -7.43 0.28 4.11
N HIS A 215 -8.71 0.50 3.84
CA HIS A 215 -9.55 -0.35 2.98
C HIS A 215 -9.12 -0.26 1.51
N SER A 216 -9.15 -1.38 0.79
CA SER A 216 -8.71 -1.47 -0.62
C SER A 216 -9.48 -0.56 -1.58
N LEU A 217 -10.71 -0.19 -1.24
CA LEU A 217 -11.54 0.76 -1.98
C LEU A 217 -11.40 2.22 -1.51
N LEU A 218 -10.59 2.51 -0.49
CA LEU A 218 -10.41 3.88 -0.04
C LEU A 218 -9.59 4.67 -1.06
N LEU A 219 -10.14 5.80 -1.53
CA LEU A 219 -9.40 6.72 -2.38
C LEU A 219 -8.24 7.35 -1.60
N HIS A 220 -7.05 7.16 -2.12
CA HIS A 220 -5.83 7.71 -1.54
C HIS A 220 -4.84 8.15 -2.62
N ARG A 221 -3.91 9.02 -2.24
CA ARG A 221 -2.82 9.47 -3.09
C ARG A 221 -1.55 9.74 -2.30
N ALA A 222 -0.44 9.96 -3.01
CA ALA A 222 0.82 10.41 -2.42
C ALA A 222 1.49 11.43 -3.35
N ASN A 223 1.75 12.62 -2.84
CA ASN A 223 2.37 13.72 -3.61
C ASN A 223 3.85 13.47 -3.88
N HIS A 224 4.49 14.43 -4.53
CA HIS A 224 5.93 14.47 -4.73
C HIS A 224 6.68 14.59 -3.40
N ASN A 225 7.94 14.18 -3.41
CA ASN A 225 8.88 14.47 -2.34
C ASN A 225 9.70 15.70 -2.73
N SER A 226 9.46 16.81 -2.06
CA SER A 226 10.17 18.09 -2.22
C SER A 226 11.29 18.29 -1.20
N THR A 227 11.57 17.29 -0.37
CA THR A 227 12.66 17.31 0.61
C THR A 227 13.97 16.82 -0.01
N HIS A 228 15.05 16.83 0.75
CA HIS A 228 16.35 16.31 0.32
C HIS A 228 16.59 14.85 0.71
N LYS A 229 15.66 14.21 1.44
CA LYS A 229 15.80 12.85 1.92
C LYS A 229 14.78 11.92 1.23
N PRO A 230 15.16 10.71 0.81
CA PRO A 230 14.20 9.71 0.36
C PRO A 230 13.19 9.39 1.46
N LYS A 231 11.90 9.31 1.09
CA LYS A 231 10.90 8.69 1.95
C LYS A 231 10.83 7.20 1.60
N ILE A 232 10.90 6.33 2.60
CA ILE A 232 10.85 4.88 2.45
C ILE A 232 9.81 4.34 3.41
N SER A 233 8.86 3.58 2.88
CA SER A 233 7.72 3.05 3.62
C SER A 233 7.51 1.58 3.29
N PHE A 234 6.98 0.82 4.22
CA PHE A 234 6.64 -0.59 3.99
C PHE A 234 5.13 -0.75 3.82
N VAL A 235 4.69 -1.49 2.80
CA VAL A 235 3.27 -1.77 2.59
C VAL A 235 3.04 -3.23 2.20
N TYR A 236 2.03 -3.83 2.83
CA TYR A 236 1.54 -5.15 2.45
C TYR A 236 0.01 -5.21 2.52
N THR A 237 -0.57 -6.20 1.86
CA THR A 237 -2.02 -6.39 1.80
C THR A 237 -2.41 -7.69 2.47
N VAL A 238 -3.49 -7.64 3.23
CA VAL A 238 -4.17 -8.81 3.78
C VAL A 238 -5.64 -8.81 3.36
N LYS A 239 -6.24 -10.00 3.39
CA LYS A 239 -7.65 -10.23 3.09
C LYS A 239 -8.28 -11.20 4.09
N GLY A 240 -9.61 -11.24 4.11
CA GLY A 240 -10.34 -12.30 4.81
C GLY A 240 -10.12 -13.66 4.12
N ALA A 241 -10.13 -14.73 4.89
CA ALA A 241 -9.93 -16.09 4.37
C ALA A 241 -11.03 -16.53 3.38
N LYS A 242 -12.24 -15.95 3.50
CA LYS A 242 -13.38 -16.21 2.59
C LYS A 242 -13.24 -15.49 1.27
N THR A 243 -12.50 -14.39 1.20
CA THR A 243 -12.21 -13.64 -0.03
C THR A 243 -11.29 -14.46 -0.92
N LYS A 244 -11.72 -14.77 -2.14
CA LYS A 244 -10.98 -15.64 -3.06
C LYS A 244 -10.44 -14.87 -4.25
N ALA A 245 -9.18 -15.14 -4.61
CA ALA A 245 -8.63 -14.63 -5.86
C ALA A 245 -9.37 -15.23 -7.06
N ILE A 246 -9.67 -14.41 -8.07
CA ILE A 246 -10.34 -14.87 -9.30
C ILE A 246 -9.33 -15.66 -10.11
N GLU A 247 -9.71 -16.88 -10.44
CA GLU A 247 -8.92 -17.80 -11.27
C GLU A 247 -8.52 -17.15 -12.60
N GLY A 248 -7.30 -17.40 -13.05
CA GLY A 248 -6.74 -16.82 -14.27
C GLY A 248 -6.28 -15.36 -14.13
N SER A 249 -6.59 -14.71 -13.02
CA SER A 249 -6.08 -13.35 -12.77
C SER A 249 -4.70 -13.37 -12.13
N ARG A 250 -4.01 -12.23 -12.20
CA ARG A 250 -2.76 -12.04 -11.49
C ARG A 250 -2.89 -12.29 -9.98
N SER A 251 -4.02 -11.96 -9.38
CA SER A 251 -4.24 -12.17 -7.94
C SER A 251 -4.14 -13.64 -7.55
N ALA A 252 -4.47 -14.57 -8.45
CA ALA A 252 -4.40 -16.01 -8.23
C ALA A 252 -3.03 -16.64 -8.59
N GLN A 253 -2.10 -15.87 -9.16
CA GLN A 253 -0.80 -16.40 -9.62
C GLN A 253 0.28 -16.45 -8.54
N TYR A 254 0.05 -15.80 -7.41
CA TYR A 254 1.01 -15.74 -6.31
C TYR A 254 0.48 -16.49 -5.09
N PRO A 255 1.38 -17.08 -4.28
CA PRO A 255 0.96 -17.78 -3.07
C PRO A 255 0.33 -16.83 -2.07
N GLU A 256 -0.64 -17.36 -1.34
CA GLU A 256 -1.24 -16.71 -0.19
C GLU A 256 -0.72 -17.38 1.09
N VAL A 257 -0.54 -16.59 2.15
CA VAL A 257 -0.06 -17.09 3.45
C VAL A 257 -1.17 -16.91 4.48
N SER A 258 -1.73 -18.02 4.93
CA SER A 258 -2.69 -18.00 6.03
C SER A 258 -1.96 -17.71 7.34
N LEU A 259 -2.35 -16.65 8.02
CA LEU A 259 -1.78 -16.31 9.32
C LEU A 259 -2.60 -17.00 10.43
N PRO A 260 -1.95 -17.66 11.42
CA PRO A 260 -2.66 -18.32 12.49
C PRO A 260 -3.61 -17.39 13.23
N HIS A 261 -4.78 -17.90 13.59
CA HIS A 261 -5.72 -17.16 14.44
C HIS A 261 -5.10 -16.83 15.80
N ILE A 262 -5.28 -15.60 16.27
CA ILE A 262 -4.89 -15.19 17.62
C ILE A 262 -6.16 -14.88 18.41
N VAL A 263 -6.31 -15.60 19.53
CA VAL A 263 -7.46 -15.48 20.45
C VAL A 263 -7.37 -14.21 21.30
#